data_30979660fa4673a929a522e134bffc45
#
_entry.id   30979660fa4673a929a522e134bffc45
#
_cell.length_a   1.000
_cell.length_b   1.000
_cell.length_c   1.000
_cell.angle_alpha   90.00
_cell.angle_beta   90.00
_cell.angle_gamma   90.00
#
_symmetry.space_group_name_H-M   'P 1'
#
loop_
_entity.id
_entity.type
_entity.pdbx_description
1 polymer ?
#
loop_
_entity_poly.entity_id
_entity_poly.type
_entity_poly.pdbx_seq_one_letter_code
_entity_poly.pdbx_strand_id
1 'polypeptide(L)' 'MLKLVSPKEVHEYAKEKGWWDNERNIPELLCLVHSEISEALEAYRNNVKEGEPHSVGEELADAVIRIWDM' A
#
# COMPACT_ATOMS: atom_id res chain seq x y z
N MET A 1 9.11 12.75 3.63
CA MET A 1 8.03 11.83 3.24
C MET A 1 6.91 12.58 2.53
N LEU A 2 6.45 12.06 1.44
CA LEU A 2 5.35 12.65 0.71
C LEU A 2 4.05 12.48 1.49
N LYS A 3 3.30 13.57 1.65
CA LYS A 3 2.04 13.54 2.38
C LYS A 3 0.90 13.45 1.38
N LEU A 4 0.27 12.30 1.31
CA LEU A 4 -0.85 12.04 0.42
C LEU A 4 -2.13 12.09 1.26
N VAL A 5 -3.02 13.01 0.93
CA VAL A 5 -4.20 13.31 1.75
C VAL A 5 -5.53 12.95 1.09
N SER A 6 -5.52 12.45 -0.14
CA SER A 6 -6.74 12.04 -0.83
C SER A 6 -6.47 10.91 -1.83
N PRO A 7 -7.50 10.11 -2.15
CA PRO A 7 -7.37 9.07 -3.18
C PRO A 7 -6.91 9.63 -4.52
N LYS A 8 -7.40 10.80 -4.90
CA LYS A 8 -7.00 11.44 -6.15
C LYS A 8 -5.51 11.72 -6.19
N GLU A 9 -4.95 12.26 -5.12
CA GLU A 9 -3.52 12.56 -5.04
C GLU A 9 -2.68 11.30 -5.09
N VAL A 10 -3.12 10.25 -4.39
CA VAL A 10 -2.44 8.96 -4.41
C VAL A 10 -2.40 8.40 -5.84
N HIS A 11 -3.53 8.43 -6.53
CA HIS A 11 -3.63 7.92 -7.89
C HIS A 11 -2.75 8.70 -8.85
N GLU A 12 -2.77 10.03 -8.77
CA GLU A 12 -1.95 10.89 -9.63
C GLU A 12 -0.46 10.65 -9.38
N TYR A 13 -0.06 10.49 -8.12
CA TYR A 13 1.32 10.17 -7.77
C TYR A 13 1.75 8.83 -8.37
N ALA A 14 0.91 7.82 -8.25
CA ALA A 14 1.20 6.51 -8.81
C ALA A 14 1.36 6.56 -10.33
N LYS A 15 0.52 7.35 -11.00
CA LYS A 15 0.63 7.55 -12.45
C LYS A 15 1.97 8.20 -12.82
N GLU A 16 2.40 9.20 -12.08
CA GLU A 16 3.69 9.86 -12.30
C GLU A 16 4.86 8.90 -12.15
N LYS A 17 4.74 7.92 -11.26
CA LYS A 17 5.80 6.93 -11.00
C LYS A 17 5.76 5.74 -11.97
N GLY A 18 4.87 5.76 -12.95
CA GLY A 18 4.79 4.72 -13.96
C GLY A 18 3.97 3.50 -13.58
N TRP A 19 3.33 3.52 -12.41
CA TRP A 19 2.52 2.39 -11.94
C TRP A 19 1.42 2.01 -12.92
N TRP A 20 0.82 3.00 -13.61
CA TRP A 20 -0.28 2.81 -14.53
C TRP A 20 0.15 2.80 -15.99
N ASP A 21 1.46 2.71 -16.28
CA ASP A 21 1.96 2.67 -17.66
C ASP A 21 1.54 1.39 -18.38
N ASN A 22 1.29 0.33 -17.65
CA ASN A 22 0.76 -0.92 -18.18
C ASN A 22 -0.66 -1.13 -17.68
N GLU A 23 -1.45 -1.86 -18.46
CA GLU A 23 -2.81 -2.18 -18.07
C GLU A 23 -2.82 -3.02 -16.78
N ARG A 24 -3.71 -2.66 -15.86
CA ARG A 24 -3.89 -3.36 -14.59
C ARG A 24 -5.28 -3.97 -14.54
N ASN A 25 -5.41 -5.18 -14.01
CA ASN A 25 -6.71 -5.80 -13.81
C ASN A 25 -7.10 -5.77 -12.33
N ILE A 26 -8.39 -5.73 -12.07
CA ILE A 26 -8.91 -5.62 -10.71
C ILE A 26 -8.48 -6.80 -9.81
N PRO A 27 -8.55 -8.07 -10.24
CA PRO A 27 -8.06 -9.17 -9.41
C PRO A 27 -6.60 -8.99 -8.96
N GLU A 28 -5.73 -8.54 -9.86
CA GLU A 28 -4.33 -8.29 -9.51
C GLU A 28 -4.22 -7.20 -8.45
N LEU A 29 -4.95 -6.10 -8.61
CA LEU A 29 -4.94 -5.00 -7.64
C LEU A 29 -5.43 -5.45 -6.27
N LEU A 30 -6.47 -6.25 -6.24
CA LEU A 30 -6.99 -6.80 -4.98
C LEU A 30 -5.99 -7.74 -4.33
N CYS A 31 -5.26 -8.54 -5.10
CA CYS A 31 -4.20 -9.39 -4.57
C CYS A 31 -3.09 -8.57 -3.93
N LEU A 32 -2.74 -7.42 -4.52
CA LEU A 32 -1.73 -6.55 -3.94
C LEU A 32 -2.19 -5.96 -2.60
N VAL A 33 -3.46 -5.61 -2.48
CA VAL A 33 -4.01 -5.18 -1.20
C VAL A 33 -3.92 -6.31 -0.17
N HIS A 34 -4.30 -7.53 -0.56
CA HIS A 34 -4.19 -8.70 0.30
C HIS A 34 -2.76 -8.93 0.77
N SER A 35 -1.78 -8.74 -0.11
CA SER A 35 -0.38 -8.94 0.26
C SER A 35 0.06 -7.97 1.35
N GLU A 36 -0.39 -6.72 1.30
CA GLU A 36 -0.06 -5.74 2.34
C GLU A 36 -0.69 -6.12 3.69
N ILE A 37 -1.91 -6.62 3.66
CA ILE A 37 -2.57 -7.09 4.89
C ILE A 37 -1.84 -8.31 5.46
N SER A 38 -1.40 -9.23 4.61
CA SER A 38 -0.63 -10.39 5.03
C SER A 38 0.71 -9.98 5.66
N GLU A 39 1.36 -8.96 5.10
CA GLU A 39 2.60 -8.44 5.66
C GLU A 39 2.38 -7.79 7.02
N ALA A 40 1.23 -7.13 7.23
CA ALA A 40 0.87 -6.59 8.54
C ALA A 40 0.73 -7.73 9.58
N LEU A 41 0.09 -8.82 9.19
CA LEU A 41 -0.04 -9.99 10.07
C LEU A 41 1.32 -10.58 10.41
N GLU A 42 2.20 -10.67 9.42
CA GLU A 42 3.56 -11.18 9.61
C GLU A 42 4.34 -10.30 10.58
N ALA A 43 4.21 -8.97 10.45
CA ALA A 43 4.84 -8.03 11.37
C ALA A 43 4.35 -8.23 12.79
N TYR A 44 3.05 -8.45 12.97
CA TYR A 44 2.48 -8.72 14.28
C TYR A 44 3.05 -10.01 14.89
N ARG A 45 3.11 -11.08 14.09
CA ARG A 45 3.65 -12.37 14.54
C ARG A 45 5.12 -12.29 14.93
N ASN A 46 5.88 -11.46 14.23
CA ASN A 46 7.31 -11.29 14.46
C ASN A 46 7.64 -10.20 15.48
N ASN A 47 6.62 -9.62 16.11
CA ASN A 47 6.78 -8.56 17.12
C ASN A 47 7.55 -7.35 16.62
N VAL A 48 7.38 -6.99 15.36
CA VAL A 48 7.97 -5.77 14.80
C VAL A 48 7.31 -4.58 15.49
N LYS A 49 8.13 -3.69 16.05
CA LYS A 49 7.62 -2.56 16.82
C LYS A 49 7.27 -1.38 15.93
N GLU A 50 6.30 -0.59 16.34
CA GLU A 50 5.98 0.64 15.64
C GLU A 50 7.21 1.55 15.58
N GLY A 51 7.41 2.16 14.42
CA GLY A 51 8.60 2.95 14.15
C GLY A 51 9.72 2.19 13.49
N GLU A 52 9.66 0.84 13.51
CA GLU A 52 10.60 0.02 12.76
C GLU A 52 10.09 -0.19 11.33
N PRO A 53 10.99 -0.43 10.36
CA PRO A 53 10.56 -0.76 8.99
C PRO A 53 9.64 -1.97 8.98
N HIS A 54 8.61 -1.91 8.14
CA HIS A 54 7.64 -2.99 7.97
C HIS A 54 6.82 -3.31 9.22
N SER A 55 6.57 -2.30 10.06
CA SER A 55 5.67 -2.44 11.21
C SER A 55 4.24 -2.65 10.74
N VAL A 56 3.38 -3.11 11.65
CA VAL A 56 1.94 -3.27 11.35
C VAL A 56 1.35 -1.97 10.81
N GLY A 57 1.65 -0.85 11.47
CA GLY A 57 1.13 0.46 11.04
C GLY A 57 1.61 0.84 9.65
N GLU A 58 2.88 0.60 9.34
CA GLU A 58 3.43 0.89 8.02
C GLU A 58 2.76 0.04 6.94
N GLU A 59 2.57 -1.27 7.20
CA GLU A 59 1.94 -2.15 6.22
C GLU A 59 0.47 -1.82 6.02
N LEU A 60 -0.23 -1.40 7.07
CA LEU A 60 -1.61 -0.95 6.94
C LEU A 60 -1.69 0.35 6.13
N ALA A 61 -0.74 1.25 6.32
CA ALA A 61 -0.67 2.47 5.51
C ALA A 61 -0.47 2.13 4.03
N ASP A 62 0.40 1.15 3.74
CA ASP A 62 0.64 0.69 2.38
C ASP A 62 -0.63 0.10 1.76
N ALA A 63 -1.42 -0.65 2.55
CA ALA A 63 -2.69 -1.18 2.09
C ALA A 63 -3.67 -0.05 1.73
N VAL A 64 -3.75 0.97 2.57
CA VAL A 64 -4.61 2.14 2.31
C VAL A 64 -4.20 2.84 1.02
N ILE A 65 -2.90 3.04 0.81
CA ILE A 65 -2.40 3.68 -0.40
C ILE A 65 -2.81 2.88 -1.64
N ARG A 66 -2.68 1.56 -1.61
CA ARG A 66 -3.09 0.72 -2.73
C ARG A 66 -4.59 0.78 -2.99
N ILE A 67 -5.40 0.79 -1.92
CA ILE A 67 -6.85 0.90 -2.05
C ILE A 67 -7.22 2.26 -2.66
N TRP A 68 -6.62 3.32 -2.17
CA TRP A 68 -6.90 4.67 -2.65
C TRP A 68 -6.49 4.88 -4.10
N ASP A 69 -5.44 4.18 -4.55
CA ASP A 69 -4.98 4.26 -5.93
C ASP A 69 -5.93 3.58 -6.92
N MET A 70 -6.73 2.68 -6.44
CA MET A 70 -7.71 2.01 -7.28
C MET A 70 -8.87 2.95 -7.61
#